data_d11c470b065c76acaf0b3ff268b8c4a7
#
_entry.id   d11c470b065c76acaf0b3ff268b8c4a7
#
_cell.length_a   1.000
_cell.length_b   1.000
_cell.length_c   1.000
_cell.angle_alpha   90.00
_cell.angle_beta   90.00
_cell.angle_gamma   90.00
#
_symmetry.space_group_name_H-M   'P 1'
#
loop_
_entity.id
_entity.type
_entity.pdbx_description
1 polymer ?
#
loop_
_entity_poly.entity_id
_entity_poly.type
_entity_poly.pdbx_seq_one_letter_code
_entity_poly.pdbx_strand_id
1 'polypeptide(L)'
;MALEIYWSKRADEKFDKILDYLNVEWGERVTSAFIKKVYDFLDILVEFPEIGSIEYSERNIRGFVIVRQITIFYKISGERIILLNFFDNRQGEKKKKY
;
A
#
# COMPACT_ATOMS: atom_id res chain seq x y z
N MET A 1 0.02 22.01 -2.99
CA MET A 1 0.88 21.24 -3.89
C MET A 1 0.74 19.76 -3.65
N ALA A 2 0.66 18.99 -4.71
CA ALA A 2 0.56 17.54 -4.59
C ALA A 2 1.90 16.96 -4.14
N LEU A 3 1.83 15.97 -3.26
CA LEU A 3 3.02 15.24 -2.83
C LEU A 3 3.41 14.22 -3.89
N GLU A 4 4.69 13.88 -3.93
CA GLU A 4 5.19 12.84 -4.84
C GLU A 4 5.19 11.49 -4.15
N ILE A 5 4.83 10.46 -4.88
CA ILE A 5 4.81 9.10 -4.36
C ILE A 5 6.07 8.37 -4.78
N TYR A 6 6.73 7.77 -3.82
CA TYR A 6 7.90 6.93 -4.03
C TYR A 6 7.61 5.53 -3.51
N TRP A 7 7.97 4.52 -4.30
CA TRP A 7 7.82 3.13 -3.91
C TRP A 7 9.14 2.64 -3.32
N SER A 8 9.12 2.17 -2.09
CA SER A 8 10.31 1.50 -1.56
C SER A 8 10.54 0.21 -2.33
N LYS A 9 11.74 -0.32 -2.27
CA LYS A 9 12.05 -1.59 -2.89
C LYS A 9 11.15 -2.70 -2.38
N ARG A 10 10.90 -2.72 -1.06
CA ARG A 10 9.99 -3.71 -0.46
C ARG A 10 8.57 -3.59 -1.00
N ALA A 11 8.04 -2.37 -1.07
CA ALA A 11 6.69 -2.16 -1.59
C ALA A 11 6.57 -2.64 -3.03
N ASP A 12 7.56 -2.33 -3.85
CA ASP A 12 7.58 -2.73 -5.25
C ASP A 12 7.62 -4.25 -5.39
N GLU A 13 8.50 -4.91 -4.65
CA GLU A 13 8.61 -6.37 -4.68
C GLU A 13 7.35 -7.07 -4.17
N LYS A 14 6.75 -6.54 -3.11
CA LYS A 14 5.52 -7.11 -2.56
C LYS A 14 4.34 -6.94 -3.51
N PHE A 15 4.27 -5.78 -4.16
CA PHE A 15 3.23 -5.54 -5.15
C PHE A 15 3.33 -6.55 -6.30
N ASP A 16 4.53 -6.75 -6.83
CA ASP A 16 4.77 -7.72 -7.90
C ASP A 16 4.35 -9.13 -7.49
N LYS A 17 4.67 -9.54 -6.27
CA LYS A 17 4.29 -10.85 -5.75
C LYS A 17 2.78 -11.02 -5.65
N ILE A 18 2.09 -9.97 -5.20
CA ILE A 18 0.63 -9.98 -5.13
C ILE A 18 0.03 -10.13 -6.52
N LEU A 19 0.56 -9.38 -7.50
CA LEU A 19 0.05 -9.46 -8.87
C LEU A 19 0.25 -10.85 -9.47
N ASP A 20 1.41 -11.45 -9.25
CA ASP A 20 1.69 -12.81 -9.72
C ASP A 20 0.71 -13.80 -9.11
N TYR A 21 0.49 -13.71 -7.81
CA TYR A 21 -0.45 -14.58 -7.11
C TYR A 21 -1.87 -14.43 -7.67
N LEU A 22 -2.33 -13.19 -7.79
CA LEU A 22 -3.68 -12.92 -8.29
C LEU A 22 -3.87 -13.43 -9.72
N ASN A 23 -2.85 -13.24 -10.55
CA ASN A 23 -2.94 -13.67 -11.95
C ASN A 23 -3.04 -15.18 -12.06
N VAL A 24 -2.25 -15.91 -11.28
CA VAL A 24 -2.28 -17.39 -11.30
C VAL A 24 -3.59 -17.93 -10.71
N GLU A 25 -4.04 -17.38 -9.58
CA GLU A 25 -5.20 -17.92 -8.89
C GLU A 25 -6.55 -17.43 -9.45
N TRP A 26 -6.60 -16.19 -9.92
CA TRP A 26 -7.87 -15.54 -10.26
C TRP A 26 -7.92 -14.94 -11.66
N GLY A 27 -6.77 -14.85 -12.34
CA GLY A 27 -6.68 -14.38 -13.72
C GLY A 27 -6.55 -12.87 -13.88
N GLU A 28 -6.48 -12.45 -15.14
CA GLU A 28 -6.20 -11.05 -15.50
C GLU A 28 -7.22 -10.04 -15.02
N ARG A 29 -8.49 -10.42 -15.04
CA ARG A 29 -9.56 -9.48 -14.66
C ARG A 29 -9.43 -9.05 -13.22
N VAL A 30 -9.21 -10.02 -12.32
CA VAL A 30 -9.05 -9.72 -10.88
C VAL A 30 -7.77 -8.95 -10.65
N THR A 31 -6.69 -9.33 -11.32
CA THR A 31 -5.41 -8.64 -11.22
C THR A 31 -5.53 -7.18 -11.64
N SER A 32 -6.15 -6.93 -12.79
CA SER A 32 -6.35 -5.57 -13.30
C SER A 32 -7.22 -4.73 -12.36
N ALA A 33 -8.26 -5.33 -11.78
CA ALA A 33 -9.11 -4.64 -10.83
C ALA A 33 -8.35 -4.24 -9.57
N PHE A 34 -7.44 -5.09 -9.09
CA PHE A 34 -6.60 -4.77 -7.94
C PHE A 34 -5.64 -3.64 -8.26
N ILE A 35 -4.99 -3.68 -9.42
CA ILE A 35 -4.08 -2.61 -9.86
C ILE A 35 -4.83 -1.28 -9.89
N LYS A 36 -6.04 -1.27 -10.45
CA LYS A 36 -6.85 -0.06 -10.50
C LYS A 36 -7.16 0.49 -9.12
N LYS A 37 -7.52 -0.38 -8.17
CA LYS A 37 -7.79 0.05 -6.80
C LYS A 37 -6.57 0.69 -6.15
N VAL A 38 -5.38 0.13 -6.37
CA VAL A 38 -4.15 0.68 -5.83
C VAL A 38 -3.90 2.08 -6.40
N TYR A 39 -3.96 2.23 -7.71
CA TYR A 39 -3.67 3.52 -8.34
C TYR A 39 -4.74 4.58 -8.05
N ASP A 40 -6.00 4.17 -7.94
CA ASP A 40 -7.07 5.08 -7.52
C ASP A 40 -6.79 5.59 -6.09
N PHE A 41 -6.32 4.70 -5.21
CA PHE A 41 -5.93 5.10 -3.85
C PHE A 41 -4.76 6.07 -3.88
N LEU A 42 -3.74 5.82 -4.72
CA LEU A 42 -2.59 6.71 -4.80
C LEU A 42 -2.99 8.11 -5.27
N ASP A 43 -3.95 8.21 -6.18
CA ASP A 43 -4.49 9.51 -6.62
C ASP A 43 -5.16 10.26 -5.47
N ILE A 44 -5.88 9.54 -4.62
CA ILE A 44 -6.50 10.14 -3.43
C ILE A 44 -5.44 10.53 -2.41
N LEU A 45 -4.43 9.69 -2.26
CA LEU A 45 -3.39 9.86 -1.24
C LEU A 45 -2.58 11.15 -1.44
N VAL A 46 -2.29 11.53 -2.69
CA VAL A 46 -1.54 12.77 -2.95
C VAL A 46 -2.32 14.00 -2.54
N GLU A 47 -3.66 13.92 -2.52
CA GLU A 47 -4.53 15.02 -2.10
C GLU A 47 -4.79 14.97 -0.59
N PHE A 48 -4.88 13.76 -0.03
CA PHE A 48 -5.24 13.55 1.37
C PHE A 48 -4.24 12.57 2.01
N PRO A 49 -3.00 13.02 2.26
CA PRO A 49 -1.94 12.11 2.72
C PRO A 49 -2.19 11.52 4.11
N GLU A 50 -3.07 12.12 4.89
CA GLU A 50 -3.39 11.63 6.23
C GLU A 50 -4.60 10.71 6.28
N ILE A 51 -5.05 10.22 5.11
CA ILE A 51 -6.24 9.37 5.03
C ILE A 51 -6.07 8.03 5.75
N GLY A 52 -4.86 7.49 5.79
CA GLY A 52 -4.60 6.24 6.48
C GLY A 52 -4.56 6.40 7.98
N SER A 53 -4.79 5.31 8.70
CA SER A 53 -4.73 5.28 10.16
C SER A 53 -3.27 5.26 10.62
N ILE A 54 -3.00 5.91 11.75
CA ILE A 54 -1.65 5.89 12.32
C ILE A 54 -1.37 4.49 12.86
N GLU A 55 -0.30 3.87 12.34
CA GLU A 55 0.15 2.53 12.75
C GLU A 55 1.34 2.61 13.70
N TYR A 56 2.25 3.55 13.45
CA TYR A 56 3.42 3.74 14.29
C TYR A 56 3.73 5.23 14.34
N SER A 57 3.25 5.89 15.40
CA SER A 57 3.29 7.36 15.50
C SER A 57 4.71 7.93 15.53
N GLU A 58 5.64 7.23 16.20
CA GLU A 58 7.02 7.71 16.34
C GLU A 58 7.75 7.80 14.99
N ARG A 59 7.31 7.03 13.99
CA ARG A 59 7.93 7.00 12.67
C ARG A 59 7.00 7.56 11.59
N ASN A 60 5.87 8.12 11.98
CA ASN A 60 4.88 8.67 11.06
C ASN A 60 4.38 7.66 10.03
N ILE A 61 4.25 6.40 10.45
CA ILE A 61 3.77 5.35 9.56
C ILE A 61 2.26 5.23 9.65
N ARG A 62 1.62 5.23 8.50
CA ARG A 62 0.19 5.08 8.37
C ARG A 62 -0.13 3.84 7.55
N GLY A 63 -1.32 3.29 7.74
CA GLY A 63 -1.80 2.14 7.00
C GLY A 63 -3.19 2.40 6.43
N PHE A 64 -3.45 1.86 5.26
CA PHE A 64 -4.75 1.95 4.62
C PHE A 64 -5.11 0.60 4.02
N VAL A 65 -6.31 0.11 4.34
CA VAL A 65 -6.80 -1.17 3.81
C VAL A 65 -7.30 -0.95 2.40
N ILE A 66 -6.56 -1.44 1.40
CA ILE A 66 -6.94 -1.32 -0.01
C ILE A 66 -8.06 -2.29 -0.36
N VAL A 67 -7.86 -3.54 0.02
CA VAL A 67 -8.86 -4.59 -0.04
C VAL A 67 -8.79 -5.32 1.29
N ARG A 68 -9.81 -6.09 1.60
CA ARG A 68 -9.91 -6.76 2.89
C ARG A 68 -8.63 -7.45 3.34
N GLN A 69 -7.90 -8.06 2.41
CA GLN A 69 -6.70 -8.85 2.72
C GLN A 69 -5.41 -8.04 2.72
N ILE A 70 -5.39 -6.84 2.17
CA ILE A 70 -4.14 -6.12 1.93
C ILE A 70 -4.19 -4.71 2.50
N THR A 71 -3.20 -4.37 3.33
CA THR A 71 -2.99 -3.03 3.85
C THR A 71 -1.73 -2.45 3.21
N ILE A 72 -1.80 -1.20 2.77
CA ILE A 72 -0.62 -0.46 2.32
C ILE A 72 -0.10 0.33 3.50
N PHE A 73 1.17 0.13 3.85
CA PHE A 73 1.85 0.98 4.84
C PHE A 73 2.67 2.04 4.10
N TYR A 74 2.56 3.26 4.57
CA TYR A 74 3.27 4.39 3.97
C TYR A 74 3.64 5.40 5.04
N LYS A 75 4.55 6.31 4.69
CA LYS A 75 4.87 7.44 5.56
C LYS A 75 4.98 8.72 4.73
N ILE A 76 4.75 9.84 5.39
CA ILE A 76 4.92 11.16 4.80
C ILE A 76 6.29 11.67 5.25
N SER A 77 7.13 12.06 4.30
CA SER A 77 8.46 12.57 4.58
C SER A 77 8.70 13.80 3.70
N GLY A 78 8.57 14.99 4.29
CA GLY A 78 8.66 16.23 3.54
C GLY A 78 7.55 16.32 2.49
N GLU A 79 7.93 16.48 1.24
CA GLU A 79 6.99 16.56 0.11
C GLU A 79 6.77 15.20 -0.56
N ARG A 80 7.14 14.12 0.11
CA ARG A 80 7.06 12.77 -0.44
C ARG A 80 6.18 11.88 0.40
N ILE A 81 5.51 10.96 -0.28
CA ILE A 81 4.83 9.85 0.36
C ILE A 81 5.62 8.61 -0.04
N ILE A 82 6.13 7.88 0.94
CA ILE A 82 6.92 6.69 0.68
C ILE A 82 6.08 5.47 0.99
N LEU A 83 5.80 4.67 -0.02
CA LEU A 83 5.11 3.39 0.17
C LEU A 83 6.11 2.41 0.75
N LEU A 84 5.80 1.87 1.93
CA LEU A 84 6.75 1.03 2.67
C LEU A 84 6.53 -0.45 2.43
N ASN A 85 5.28 -0.88 2.35
CA ASN A 85 4.97 -2.30 2.26
C ASN A 85 3.50 -2.51 1.85
N PHE A 86 3.25 -3.65 1.22
CA PHE A 86 1.90 -4.18 1.03
C PHE A 86 1.80 -5.40 1.93
N PHE A 87 1.00 -5.31 2.96
CA PHE A 87 0.94 -6.32 4.01
C PHE A 87 -0.31 -7.19 3.88
N ASP A 88 -0.13 -8.50 3.95
CA ASP A 88 -1.24 -9.44 3.95
C ASP A 88 -1.81 -9.52 5.38
N ASN A 89 -3.03 -9.02 5.56
CA ASN A 89 -3.68 -8.94 6.87
C ASN A 89 -3.94 -10.31 7.50
N ARG A 90 -3.88 -11.38 6.72
CA ARG A 90 -4.05 -12.73 7.25
C ARG A 90 -2.88 -13.20 8.10
N GLN A 91 -1.73 -12.50 8.01
CA GLN A 91 -0.56 -12.85 8.81
C GLN A 91 -0.64 -12.40 10.27
N GLY A 92 -1.57 -11.49 10.60
CA GLY A 92 -1.78 -11.02 11.97
C GLY A 92 -0.79 -9.97 12.43
N GLU A 93 -1.07 -9.37 13.61
CA GLU A 93 -0.32 -8.24 14.15
C GLU A 93 1.16 -8.54 14.38
N LYS A 94 1.46 -9.75 14.86
CA LYS A 94 2.84 -10.10 15.21
C LYS A 94 3.80 -10.11 14.03
N LYS A 95 3.28 -10.21 12.81
CA LYS A 95 4.09 -10.26 11.60
C LYS A 95 4.06 -8.95 10.82
N LYS A 96 3.44 -7.91 11.35
CA LYS A 96 3.43 -6.62 10.68
C LYS A 96 4.83 -6.05 10.55
N LYS A 97 5.18 -5.67 9.34
CA LYS A 97 6.43 -4.99 9.05
C LYS A 97 6.14 -3.77 8.20
N TYR A 98 6.60 -2.67 8.69
CA TYR A 98 6.36 -1.38 8.03
C TYR A 98 7.40 -1.04 7.00
#